data_9bfe48394f2b88039ea373abc97f4b21
#
_entry.id   9bfe48394f2b88039ea373abc97f4b21
#
_cell.length_a   1.000
_cell.length_b   1.000
_cell.length_c   1.000
_cell.angle_alpha   90.00
_cell.angle_beta   90.00
_cell.angle_gamma   90.00
#
_symmetry.space_group_name_H-M   'P 1'
#
loop_
_entity.id
_entity.type
_entity.pdbx_description
1 polymer ?
#
loop_
_entity_poly.entity_id
_entity_poly.type
_entity_poly.pdbx_seq_one_letter_code
_entity_poly.pdbx_strand_id
1 'polypeptide(L)'
;MSDSSSLDYEPGVLRVLQTKSETKAFYDKIAKVYDLLAEHSERPMREAGLRLLATAPGEHILEIGFGTGHILAELAEAVGPTGKVFGIDISENMSAHARDLLSNKGLIDRASLDCGDAESLPYGDDSMDGIFMCFTLELFDTPDIPKVLAECKRVLWPDGRIVVVAVSKEGKGGLVIHAFEWTHRHFPNLMDCRPIYARRALE
;
A
#
# COMPACT_ATOMS: atom_id res chain seq x y z
N MET A 1 -23.47 26.24 -8.19
CA MET A 1 -22.47 25.79 -9.16
C MET A 1 -21.15 25.85 -8.43
N SER A 2 -20.79 24.81 -7.71
CA SER A 2 -19.53 24.68 -7.00
C SER A 2 -18.49 24.13 -7.98
N ASP A 3 -17.43 24.89 -8.09
CA ASP A 3 -16.29 24.64 -8.97
C ASP A 3 -15.60 23.31 -8.59
N SER A 4 -15.79 22.27 -9.40
CA SER A 4 -15.22 20.93 -9.23
C SER A 4 -13.84 20.79 -9.88
N SER A 5 -13.17 21.91 -10.21
CA SER A 5 -11.94 21.91 -11.02
C SER A 5 -10.64 22.04 -10.23
N SER A 6 -10.65 21.99 -8.89
CA SER A 6 -9.45 22.25 -8.06
C SER A 6 -8.77 21.04 -7.44
N LEU A 7 -9.23 19.81 -7.72
CA LEU A 7 -8.65 18.57 -7.16
C LEU A 7 -7.67 17.84 -8.11
N ASP A 8 -7.44 18.35 -9.29
CA ASP A 8 -6.82 17.54 -10.36
C ASP A 8 -5.30 17.51 -10.38
N TYR A 9 -4.59 18.27 -9.53
CA TYR A 9 -3.13 18.28 -9.58
C TYR A 9 -2.45 18.89 -8.35
N GLU A 10 -1.67 18.11 -7.62
CA GLU A 10 -0.74 18.66 -6.62
C GLU A 10 0.51 19.20 -7.34
N PRO A 11 0.79 20.52 -7.26
CA PRO A 11 1.94 21.11 -7.93
C PRO A 11 3.25 20.44 -7.50
N GLY A 12 3.97 19.92 -8.49
CA GLY A 12 5.28 19.33 -8.30
C GLY A 12 5.27 17.82 -7.99
N VAL A 13 4.12 17.15 -7.92
CA VAL A 13 4.04 15.68 -7.89
C VAL A 13 3.99 15.15 -9.33
N LEU A 14 4.85 14.20 -9.66
CA LEU A 14 4.84 13.55 -10.97
C LEU A 14 3.59 12.69 -11.12
N ARG A 15 3.05 12.60 -12.34
CA ARG A 15 1.92 11.72 -12.66
C ARG A 15 2.39 10.27 -12.83
N VAL A 16 1.56 9.33 -12.46
CA VAL A 16 1.72 7.92 -12.85
C VAL A 16 1.08 7.77 -14.22
N LEU A 17 1.91 7.57 -15.25
CA LEU A 17 1.44 7.45 -16.63
C LEU A 17 1.16 6.01 -17.05
N GLN A 18 1.55 5.06 -16.22
CA GLN A 18 1.29 3.64 -16.45
C GLN A 18 -0.18 3.32 -16.20
N THR A 19 -0.74 2.51 -17.07
CA THR A 19 -2.06 1.94 -16.85
C THR A 19 -2.00 0.87 -15.75
N LYS A 20 -3.09 0.60 -15.06
CA LYS A 20 -3.18 -0.48 -14.04
C LYS A 20 -2.75 -1.84 -14.60
N SER A 21 -3.01 -2.12 -15.87
CA SER A 21 -2.57 -3.35 -16.53
C SER A 21 -1.05 -3.41 -16.73
N GLU A 22 -0.40 -2.29 -17.00
CA GLU A 22 1.07 -2.20 -17.10
C GLU A 22 1.71 -2.34 -15.72
N THR A 23 1.18 -1.69 -14.71
CA THR A 23 1.61 -1.84 -13.30
C THR A 23 1.47 -3.30 -12.84
N LYS A 24 0.31 -3.93 -13.09
CA LYS A 24 0.11 -5.36 -12.80
C LYS A 24 1.17 -6.24 -13.49
N ALA A 25 1.36 -6.05 -14.80
CA ALA A 25 2.33 -6.83 -15.57
C ALA A 25 3.78 -6.64 -15.08
N PHE A 26 4.12 -5.44 -14.62
CA PHE A 26 5.43 -5.15 -14.02
C PHE A 26 5.62 -5.94 -12.71
N TYR A 27 4.68 -5.83 -11.76
CA TYR A 27 4.76 -6.55 -10.48
C TYR A 27 4.68 -8.05 -10.64
N ASP A 28 3.86 -8.56 -11.55
CA ASP A 28 3.83 -9.99 -11.90
C ASP A 28 5.20 -10.50 -12.39
N LYS A 29 5.96 -9.66 -13.10
CA LYS A 29 7.28 -10.03 -13.62
C LYS A 29 8.37 -10.00 -12.55
N ILE A 30 8.34 -9.01 -11.64
CA ILE A 30 9.40 -8.83 -10.65
C ILE A 30 9.17 -9.58 -9.34
N ALA A 31 7.98 -10.17 -9.12
CA ALA A 31 7.60 -10.83 -7.88
C ALA A 31 8.68 -11.78 -7.30
N LYS A 32 9.40 -12.51 -8.18
CA LYS A 32 10.45 -13.46 -7.77
C LYS A 32 11.73 -12.82 -7.23
N VAL A 33 12.01 -11.57 -7.60
CA VAL A 33 13.25 -10.86 -7.22
C VAL A 33 12.99 -9.66 -6.33
N TYR A 34 11.71 -9.31 -6.14
CA TYR A 34 11.28 -8.15 -5.37
C TYR A 34 11.80 -8.20 -3.93
N ASP A 35 11.64 -9.34 -3.25
CA ASP A 35 12.07 -9.53 -1.86
C ASP A 35 13.55 -9.24 -1.65
N LEU A 36 14.41 -9.64 -2.61
CA LEU A 36 15.84 -9.45 -2.49
C LEU A 36 16.24 -7.98 -2.56
N LEU A 37 15.48 -7.17 -3.30
CA LEU A 37 15.78 -5.75 -3.54
C LEU A 37 15.14 -4.83 -2.50
N ALA A 38 13.92 -5.12 -2.08
CA ALA A 38 13.11 -4.27 -1.20
C ALA A 38 13.42 -4.50 0.29
N GLU A 39 13.65 -5.74 0.70
CA GLU A 39 13.70 -6.13 2.10
C GLU A 39 14.73 -5.36 2.94
N HIS A 40 15.89 -5.05 2.38
CA HIS A 40 16.99 -4.43 3.14
C HIS A 40 16.83 -2.92 3.33
N SER A 41 16.28 -2.21 2.34
CA SER A 41 16.17 -0.75 2.37
C SER A 41 14.88 -0.25 3.05
N GLU A 42 13.82 -1.02 2.99
CA GLU A 42 12.48 -0.64 3.45
C GLU A 42 12.18 -1.06 4.89
N ARG A 43 12.90 -2.06 5.40
CA ARG A 43 12.67 -2.68 6.71
C ARG A 43 12.56 -1.69 7.88
N PRO A 44 13.45 -0.70 8.09
CA PRO A 44 13.33 0.21 9.23
C PRO A 44 12.06 1.06 9.18
N MET A 45 11.64 1.47 7.98
CA MET A 45 10.43 2.27 7.76
C MET A 45 9.17 1.43 7.95
N ARG A 46 9.17 0.20 7.42
CA ARG A 46 8.12 -0.80 7.62
C ARG A 46 7.90 -1.07 9.11
N GLU A 47 8.96 -1.37 9.86
CA GLU A 47 8.88 -1.62 11.31
C GLU A 47 8.37 -0.39 12.09
N ALA A 48 8.75 0.81 11.69
CA ALA A 48 8.23 2.04 12.28
C ALA A 48 6.72 2.19 12.02
N GLY A 49 6.27 1.93 10.79
CA GLY A 49 4.86 1.93 10.42
C GLY A 49 4.04 0.91 11.20
N LEU A 50 4.52 -0.34 11.32
CA LEU A 50 3.85 -1.40 12.09
C LEU A 50 3.74 -1.04 13.59
N ARG A 51 4.77 -0.42 14.16
CA ARG A 51 4.69 0.09 15.54
C ARG A 51 3.64 1.19 15.71
N LEU A 52 3.46 2.06 14.70
CA LEU A 52 2.41 3.10 14.71
C LEU A 52 1.02 2.50 14.54
N LEU A 53 0.88 1.47 13.70
CA LEU A 53 -0.39 0.76 13.55
C LEU A 53 -0.81 0.12 14.88
N ALA A 54 0.13 -0.35 15.68
CA ALA A 54 -0.08 -0.91 17.03
C ALA A 54 -1.17 -1.98 17.04
N THR A 55 -1.06 -2.94 16.11
CA THR A 55 -2.02 -4.05 15.95
C THR A 55 -2.19 -4.83 17.25
N ALA A 56 -3.45 -5.08 17.63
CA ALA A 56 -3.82 -5.84 18.81
C ALA A 56 -4.44 -7.21 18.47
N PRO A 57 -4.35 -8.21 19.38
CA PRO A 57 -5.03 -9.47 19.19
C PRO A 57 -6.54 -9.32 19.03
N GLY A 58 -7.11 -10.02 18.05
CA GLY A 58 -8.54 -10.03 17.75
C GLY A 58 -8.96 -9.00 16.70
N GLU A 59 -8.07 -8.10 16.28
CA GLU A 59 -8.39 -7.07 15.26
C GLU A 59 -8.53 -7.63 13.85
N HIS A 60 -9.29 -6.90 13.03
CA HIS A 60 -9.36 -7.03 11.59
C HIS A 60 -8.49 -5.95 10.94
N ILE A 61 -7.39 -6.34 10.33
CA ILE A 61 -6.43 -5.43 9.70
C ILE A 61 -6.40 -5.65 8.20
N LEU A 62 -6.52 -4.57 7.43
CA LEU A 62 -6.37 -4.60 5.97
C LEU A 62 -4.99 -4.08 5.57
N GLU A 63 -4.28 -4.84 4.75
CA GLU A 63 -3.10 -4.36 4.02
C GLU A 63 -3.45 -4.12 2.56
N ILE A 64 -3.17 -2.91 2.05
CA ILE A 64 -3.35 -2.54 0.65
C ILE A 64 -1.98 -2.52 -0.02
N GLY A 65 -1.83 -3.30 -1.11
CA GLY A 65 -0.56 -3.50 -1.80
C GLY A 65 0.38 -4.41 -1.01
N PHE A 66 -0.09 -5.59 -0.63
CA PHE A 66 0.63 -6.51 0.25
C PHE A 66 1.86 -7.18 -0.40
N GLY A 67 2.03 -7.09 -1.72
CA GLY A 67 3.16 -7.66 -2.43
C GLY A 67 3.34 -9.17 -2.14
N THR A 68 4.55 -9.57 -1.74
CA THR A 68 4.88 -10.96 -1.43
C THR A 68 4.40 -11.43 -0.05
N GLY A 69 3.74 -10.57 0.74
CA GLY A 69 3.01 -10.94 1.95
C GLY A 69 3.83 -10.97 3.25
N HIS A 70 5.04 -10.40 3.25
CA HIS A 70 5.86 -10.36 4.47
C HIS A 70 5.20 -9.57 5.60
N ILE A 71 4.61 -8.42 5.29
CA ILE A 71 3.89 -7.59 6.27
C ILE A 71 2.59 -8.29 6.69
N LEU A 72 1.85 -8.89 5.76
CA LEU A 72 0.66 -9.70 6.09
C LEU A 72 0.97 -10.80 7.09
N ALA A 73 2.12 -11.46 6.95
CA ALA A 73 2.52 -12.50 7.90
C ALA A 73 2.79 -11.92 9.29
N GLU A 74 3.48 -10.78 9.40
CA GLU A 74 3.70 -10.08 10.67
C GLU A 74 2.38 -9.62 11.31
N LEU A 75 1.46 -9.09 10.50
CA LEU A 75 0.12 -8.69 10.95
C LEU A 75 -0.71 -9.91 11.40
N ALA A 76 -0.67 -11.03 10.66
CA ALA A 76 -1.37 -12.27 11.02
C ALA A 76 -0.85 -12.90 12.32
N GLU A 77 0.45 -12.75 12.62
CA GLU A 77 1.01 -13.10 13.92
C GLU A 77 0.45 -12.18 15.02
N ALA A 78 0.43 -10.86 14.78
CA ALA A 78 0.03 -9.85 15.76
C ALA A 78 -1.47 -9.92 16.13
N VAL A 79 -2.37 -10.09 15.14
CA VAL A 79 -3.82 -10.23 15.41
C VAL A 79 -4.17 -11.53 16.14
N GLY A 80 -3.28 -12.51 16.13
CA GLY A 80 -3.47 -13.77 16.85
C GLY A 80 -4.59 -14.66 16.28
N PRO A 81 -5.00 -15.71 17.03
CA PRO A 81 -5.94 -16.72 16.52
C PRO A 81 -7.39 -16.22 16.43
N THR A 82 -7.74 -15.13 17.07
CA THR A 82 -9.10 -14.55 17.09
C THR A 82 -9.27 -13.37 16.14
N GLY A 83 -8.16 -12.81 15.64
CA GLY A 83 -8.16 -11.74 14.65
C GLY A 83 -8.02 -12.26 13.22
N LYS A 84 -8.10 -11.35 12.27
CA LYS A 84 -7.97 -11.68 10.85
C LYS A 84 -7.26 -10.55 10.09
N VAL A 85 -6.42 -10.93 9.14
CA VAL A 85 -5.83 -10.00 8.19
C VAL A 85 -6.49 -10.14 6.83
N PHE A 86 -6.70 -9.01 6.20
CA PHE A 86 -7.21 -8.91 4.84
C PHE A 86 -6.12 -8.27 4.00
N GLY A 87 -5.96 -8.72 2.78
CA GLY A 87 -4.98 -8.16 1.87
C GLY A 87 -5.59 -7.97 0.49
N ILE A 88 -5.31 -6.83 -0.15
CA ILE A 88 -5.64 -6.60 -1.54
C ILE A 88 -4.39 -6.16 -2.30
N ASP A 89 -4.14 -6.81 -3.44
CA ASP A 89 -3.04 -6.48 -4.36
C ASP A 89 -3.50 -6.64 -5.81
N ILE A 90 -2.97 -5.83 -6.70
CA ILE A 90 -3.34 -5.89 -8.12
C ILE A 90 -2.69 -7.08 -8.86
N SER A 91 -1.61 -7.64 -8.33
CA SER A 91 -0.80 -8.69 -8.92
C SER A 91 -1.25 -10.09 -8.45
N GLU A 92 -1.61 -10.95 -9.38
CA GLU A 92 -1.91 -12.35 -9.09
C GLU A 92 -0.67 -13.13 -8.67
N ASN A 93 0.49 -12.79 -9.23
CA ASN A 93 1.75 -13.46 -8.88
C ASN A 93 2.18 -13.07 -7.45
N MET A 94 2.04 -11.81 -7.04
CA MET A 94 2.26 -11.39 -5.65
C MET A 94 1.31 -12.14 -4.72
N SER A 95 0.03 -12.23 -5.06
CA SER A 95 -0.96 -12.98 -4.28
C SER A 95 -0.61 -14.46 -4.13
N ALA A 96 -0.08 -15.09 -5.17
CA ALA A 96 0.39 -16.48 -5.10
C ALA A 96 1.56 -16.63 -4.13
N HIS A 97 2.57 -15.75 -4.22
CA HIS A 97 3.71 -15.75 -3.30
C HIS A 97 3.29 -15.52 -1.85
N ALA A 98 2.39 -14.57 -1.59
CA ALA A 98 1.86 -14.30 -0.26
C ALA A 98 1.11 -15.51 0.32
N ARG A 99 0.29 -16.21 -0.49
CA ARG A 99 -0.39 -17.45 -0.06
C ARG A 99 0.60 -18.54 0.32
N ASP A 100 1.65 -18.74 -0.47
CA ASP A 100 2.69 -19.71 -0.20
C ASP A 100 3.43 -19.36 1.09
N LEU A 101 3.80 -18.10 1.28
CA LEU A 101 4.47 -17.63 2.50
C LEU A 101 3.61 -17.86 3.75
N LEU A 102 2.34 -17.45 3.71
CA LEU A 102 1.40 -17.61 4.83
C LEU A 102 1.12 -19.09 5.13
N SER A 103 1.01 -19.94 4.10
CA SER A 103 0.82 -21.38 4.25
C SER A 103 2.03 -22.02 4.91
N ASN A 104 3.24 -21.68 4.47
CA ASN A 104 4.48 -22.20 5.03
C ASN A 104 4.70 -21.79 6.50
N LYS A 105 4.15 -20.64 6.90
CA LYS A 105 4.17 -20.14 8.27
C LYS A 105 2.98 -20.66 9.13
N GLY A 106 2.02 -21.37 8.54
CA GLY A 106 0.79 -21.81 9.24
C GLY A 106 -0.16 -20.67 9.61
N LEU A 107 -0.14 -19.59 8.83
CA LEU A 107 -0.92 -18.38 9.09
C LEU A 107 -2.07 -18.16 8.09
N ILE A 108 -2.20 -19.02 7.09
CA ILE A 108 -3.16 -18.85 6.00
C ILE A 108 -4.62 -18.77 6.47
N ASP A 109 -4.97 -19.49 7.53
CA ASP A 109 -6.33 -19.50 8.10
C ASP A 109 -6.72 -18.14 8.72
N ARG A 110 -5.72 -17.31 9.06
CA ARG A 110 -5.92 -15.96 9.60
C ARG A 110 -5.95 -14.89 8.53
N ALA A 111 -5.79 -15.26 7.25
CA ALA A 111 -5.67 -14.31 6.14
C ALA A 111 -6.79 -14.50 5.11
N SER A 112 -7.21 -13.38 4.51
CA SER A 112 -8.06 -13.35 3.32
C SER A 112 -7.36 -12.49 2.28
N LEU A 113 -7.01 -13.07 1.12
CA LEU A 113 -6.26 -12.38 0.08
C LEU A 113 -7.11 -12.24 -1.17
N ASP A 114 -7.29 -10.99 -1.59
CA ASP A 114 -8.01 -10.61 -2.78
C ASP A 114 -7.05 -10.04 -3.83
N CYS A 115 -7.29 -10.36 -5.10
CA CYS A 115 -6.61 -9.72 -6.21
C CYS A 115 -7.55 -8.67 -6.80
N GLY A 116 -7.18 -7.38 -6.70
CA GLY A 116 -8.09 -6.32 -7.10
C GLY A 116 -7.50 -4.91 -6.98
N ASP A 117 -8.36 -3.94 -7.22
CA ASP A 117 -8.03 -2.52 -7.21
C ASP A 117 -8.58 -1.86 -5.93
N ALA A 118 -7.70 -1.14 -5.22
CA ALA A 118 -8.09 -0.46 -4.00
C ALA A 118 -9.00 0.77 -4.19
N GLU A 119 -9.26 1.19 -5.44
CA GLU A 119 -10.31 2.16 -5.72
C GLU A 119 -11.73 1.59 -5.52
N SER A 120 -11.85 0.26 -5.32
CA SER A 120 -13.11 -0.42 -5.03
C SER A 120 -12.84 -1.64 -4.18
N LEU A 121 -12.83 -1.46 -2.86
CA LEU A 121 -12.51 -2.52 -1.92
C LEU A 121 -13.70 -3.49 -1.77
N PRO A 122 -13.46 -4.82 -1.86
CA PRO A 122 -14.52 -5.83 -1.77
C PRO A 122 -14.97 -6.11 -0.32
N TYR A 123 -14.80 -5.14 0.58
CA TYR A 123 -15.13 -5.26 2.00
C TYR A 123 -16.31 -4.38 2.37
N GLY A 124 -17.04 -4.78 3.41
CA GLY A 124 -18.19 -4.01 3.92
C GLY A 124 -17.77 -2.71 4.60
N ASP A 125 -18.73 -1.80 4.77
CA ASP A 125 -18.54 -0.60 5.56
C ASP A 125 -18.23 -0.98 7.01
N ASP A 126 -17.41 -0.16 7.70
CA ASP A 126 -17.09 -0.34 9.13
C ASP A 126 -16.68 -1.79 9.47
N SER A 127 -15.77 -2.38 8.70
CA SER A 127 -15.35 -3.78 8.84
C SER A 127 -13.91 -3.98 9.26
N MET A 128 -13.10 -2.91 9.27
CA MET A 128 -11.66 -2.95 9.57
C MET A 128 -11.31 -2.07 10.76
N ASP A 129 -10.54 -2.61 11.71
CA ASP A 129 -9.99 -1.87 12.85
C ASP A 129 -8.78 -1.02 12.46
N GLY A 130 -8.03 -1.48 11.45
CA GLY A 130 -6.86 -0.78 10.96
C GLY A 130 -6.56 -1.06 9.49
N ILE A 131 -5.95 -0.08 8.84
CA ILE A 131 -5.45 -0.20 7.46
C ILE A 131 -3.96 0.13 7.44
N PHE A 132 -3.19 -0.65 6.70
CA PHE A 132 -1.77 -0.45 6.47
C PHE A 132 -1.47 -0.35 4.97
N MET A 133 -0.66 0.64 4.61
CA MET A 133 -0.05 0.76 3.28
C MET A 133 1.44 1.01 3.43
N CYS A 134 2.26 0.26 2.73
CA CYS A 134 3.71 0.43 2.76
C CYS A 134 4.23 0.55 1.33
N PHE A 135 4.71 1.74 0.96
CA PHE A 135 5.18 2.07 -0.39
C PHE A 135 4.16 1.75 -1.50
N THR A 136 2.88 1.97 -1.19
CA THR A 136 1.76 1.64 -2.08
C THR A 136 0.99 2.87 -2.52
N LEU A 137 0.75 3.85 -1.61
CA LEU A 137 -0.09 5.02 -1.94
C LEU A 137 0.51 5.86 -3.07
N GLU A 138 1.84 5.91 -3.17
CA GLU A 138 2.57 6.59 -4.23
C GLU A 138 2.49 5.93 -5.61
N LEU A 139 1.96 4.71 -5.70
CA LEU A 139 1.75 3.99 -6.96
C LEU A 139 0.44 4.38 -7.65
N PHE A 140 -0.51 4.93 -6.90
CA PHE A 140 -1.74 5.48 -7.49
C PHE A 140 -1.47 6.83 -8.12
N ASP A 141 -2.11 7.11 -9.28
CA ASP A 141 -2.04 8.44 -9.84
C ASP A 141 -2.74 9.46 -8.94
N THR A 142 -2.29 10.71 -8.98
CA THR A 142 -2.78 11.76 -8.07
C THR A 142 -4.32 11.89 -8.03
N PRO A 143 -5.06 11.82 -9.16
CA PRO A 143 -6.52 11.87 -9.14
C PRO A 143 -7.20 10.65 -8.52
N ASP A 144 -6.49 9.54 -8.40
CA ASP A 144 -7.06 8.28 -7.88
C ASP A 144 -6.85 8.13 -6.38
N ILE A 145 -5.84 8.81 -5.81
CA ILE A 145 -5.56 8.79 -4.35
C ILE A 145 -6.81 9.13 -3.51
N PRO A 146 -7.60 10.18 -3.82
CA PRO A 146 -8.83 10.46 -3.07
C PRO A 146 -9.87 9.35 -3.10
N LYS A 147 -9.98 8.60 -4.21
CA LYS A 147 -10.90 7.47 -4.32
C LYS A 147 -10.47 6.32 -3.42
N VAL A 148 -9.17 5.98 -3.43
CA VAL A 148 -8.59 4.97 -2.55
C VAL A 148 -8.81 5.34 -1.08
N LEU A 149 -8.55 6.58 -0.71
CA LEU A 149 -8.75 7.05 0.66
C LEU A 149 -10.23 7.10 1.08
N ALA A 150 -11.14 7.37 0.14
CA ALA A 150 -12.58 7.28 0.39
C ALA A 150 -13.02 5.85 0.69
N GLU A 151 -12.49 4.86 -0.05
CA GLU A 151 -12.72 3.44 0.22
C GLU A 151 -12.10 3.01 1.56
N CYS A 152 -10.88 3.46 1.87
CA CYS A 152 -10.27 3.23 3.18
C CYS A 152 -11.18 3.77 4.31
N LYS A 153 -11.69 4.99 4.16
CA LYS A 153 -12.60 5.60 5.13
C LYS A 153 -13.90 4.81 5.25
N ARG A 154 -14.45 4.29 4.15
CA ARG A 154 -15.71 3.52 4.15
C ARG A 154 -15.58 2.21 4.92
N VAL A 155 -14.46 1.49 4.72
CA VAL A 155 -14.26 0.18 5.35
C VAL A 155 -13.74 0.25 6.78
N LEU A 156 -13.15 1.37 7.19
CA LEU A 156 -12.67 1.58 8.56
C LEU A 156 -13.83 1.81 9.53
N TRP A 157 -13.76 1.16 10.70
CA TRP A 157 -14.58 1.54 11.85
C TRP A 157 -14.38 3.03 12.20
N PRO A 158 -15.39 3.70 12.81
CA PRO A 158 -15.27 5.13 13.19
C PRO A 158 -14.04 5.47 14.03
N ASP A 159 -13.62 4.53 14.89
CA ASP A 159 -12.41 4.66 15.74
C ASP A 159 -11.21 3.89 15.14
N GLY A 160 -11.33 3.42 13.92
CA GLY A 160 -10.27 2.73 13.19
C GLY A 160 -9.12 3.66 12.81
N ARG A 161 -7.98 3.07 12.48
CA ARG A 161 -6.77 3.82 12.15
C ARG A 161 -6.17 3.41 10.82
N ILE A 162 -5.60 4.38 10.11
CA ILE A 162 -4.83 4.13 8.90
C ILE A 162 -3.37 4.55 9.12
N VAL A 163 -2.44 3.72 8.69
CA VAL A 163 -1.01 4.04 8.67
C VAL A 163 -0.48 3.87 7.26
N VAL A 164 0.16 4.91 6.76
CA VAL A 164 0.77 4.95 5.43
C VAL A 164 2.27 5.21 5.58
N VAL A 165 3.08 4.31 5.04
CA VAL A 165 4.52 4.49 4.84
C VAL A 165 4.73 4.76 3.36
N ALA A 166 5.27 5.94 3.03
CA ALA A 166 5.45 6.37 1.65
C ALA A 166 6.72 7.19 1.45
N VAL A 167 7.21 7.30 0.23
CA VAL A 167 8.29 8.24 -0.11
C VAL A 167 7.74 9.65 -0.05
N SER A 168 8.10 10.38 1.02
CA SER A 168 7.55 11.72 1.27
C SER A 168 8.29 12.80 0.50
N LYS A 169 7.52 13.71 -0.10
CA LYS A 169 8.01 14.98 -0.67
C LYS A 169 8.10 16.09 0.39
N GLU A 170 7.63 15.85 1.59
CA GLU A 170 7.71 16.77 2.73
C GLU A 170 9.11 16.69 3.36
N GLY A 171 9.83 17.80 3.40
CA GLY A 171 11.12 17.91 4.08
C GLY A 171 12.31 18.26 3.19
N LYS A 172 13.51 18.28 3.80
CA LYS A 172 14.76 18.73 3.16
C LYS A 172 15.52 17.62 2.40
N GLY A 173 14.83 16.62 1.87
CA GLY A 173 15.42 15.44 1.21
C GLY A 173 15.97 15.70 -0.22
N GLY A 174 16.53 16.87 -0.49
CA GLY A 174 16.86 17.39 -1.82
C GLY A 174 17.46 16.39 -2.82
N LEU A 175 18.63 15.78 -2.52
CA LEU A 175 19.31 14.91 -3.48
C LEU A 175 18.63 13.55 -3.69
N VAL A 176 18.13 12.94 -2.63
CA VAL A 176 17.44 11.63 -2.71
C VAL A 176 16.12 11.78 -3.46
N ILE A 177 15.32 12.80 -3.13
CA ILE A 177 14.06 13.09 -3.83
C ILE A 177 14.31 13.37 -5.31
N HIS A 178 15.32 14.20 -5.64
CA HIS A 178 15.69 14.46 -7.02
C HIS A 178 16.16 13.22 -7.77
N ALA A 179 16.89 12.30 -7.11
CA ALA A 179 17.28 11.03 -7.71
C ALA A 179 16.07 10.16 -8.01
N PHE A 180 15.09 10.05 -7.08
CA PHE A 180 13.82 9.34 -7.30
C PHE A 180 13.03 9.95 -8.46
N GLU A 181 12.84 11.26 -8.47
CA GLU A 181 12.12 11.97 -9.53
C GLU A 181 12.82 11.83 -10.89
N TRP A 182 14.15 11.89 -10.91
CA TRP A 182 14.93 11.69 -12.13
C TRP A 182 14.79 10.27 -12.66
N THR A 183 14.88 9.25 -11.78
CA THR A 183 14.73 7.85 -12.16
C THR A 183 13.30 7.57 -12.65
N HIS A 184 12.28 8.04 -11.94
CA HIS A 184 10.89 7.91 -12.36
C HIS A 184 10.62 8.57 -13.73
N ARG A 185 11.22 9.74 -13.99
CA ARG A 185 11.06 10.46 -15.26
C ARG A 185 11.73 9.77 -16.45
N HIS A 186 12.89 9.14 -16.24
CA HIS A 186 13.68 8.55 -17.32
C HIS A 186 13.47 7.05 -17.47
N PHE A 187 13.06 6.36 -16.41
CA PHE A 187 12.85 4.93 -16.34
C PHE A 187 11.54 4.59 -15.60
N PRO A 188 10.37 5.07 -16.09
CA PRO A 188 9.09 4.88 -15.41
C PRO A 188 8.73 3.40 -15.25
N ASN A 189 9.23 2.53 -16.15
CA ASN A 189 9.04 1.08 -16.10
C ASN A 189 9.96 0.36 -15.10
N LEU A 190 10.92 1.06 -14.50
CA LEU A 190 11.86 0.47 -13.55
C LEU A 190 11.60 0.94 -12.12
N MET A 191 10.99 2.12 -11.97
CA MET A 191 10.71 2.74 -10.68
C MET A 191 9.42 3.54 -10.79
N ASP A 192 8.32 2.93 -10.44
CA ASP A 192 6.99 3.56 -10.43
C ASP A 192 6.70 4.31 -9.12
N CYS A 193 7.47 4.05 -8.04
CA CYS A 193 7.42 4.86 -6.82
C CYS A 193 7.85 6.31 -7.09
N ARG A 194 7.04 7.25 -6.65
CA ARG A 194 7.28 8.69 -6.74
C ARG A 194 7.06 9.37 -5.39
N PRO A 195 7.84 10.39 -5.03
CA PRO A 195 7.58 11.16 -3.81
C PRO A 195 6.21 11.86 -3.87
N ILE A 196 5.40 11.69 -2.83
CA ILE A 196 4.07 12.29 -2.68
C ILE A 196 3.97 13.10 -1.38
N TYR A 197 2.92 13.92 -1.25
CA TYR A 197 2.56 14.61 -0.01
C TYR A 197 1.55 13.76 0.78
N ALA A 198 1.96 12.58 1.24
CA ALA A 198 1.08 11.60 1.89
C ALA A 198 0.30 12.19 3.07
N ARG A 199 0.93 13.04 3.89
CA ARG A 199 0.26 13.70 5.01
C ARG A 199 -0.91 14.59 4.56
N ARG A 200 -0.72 15.39 3.50
CA ARG A 200 -1.80 16.24 2.97
C ARG A 200 -2.93 15.44 2.37
N ALA A 201 -2.62 14.27 1.79
CA ALA A 201 -3.64 13.40 1.23
C ALA A 201 -4.53 12.77 2.32
N LEU A 202 -4.01 12.63 3.55
CA LEU A 202 -4.71 12.05 4.70
C LEU A 202 -5.47 13.09 5.54
N GLU A 203 -5.20 14.38 5.39
CA GLU A 203 -5.88 15.51 6.04
C GLU A 203 -7.14 15.92 5.26
#